data_1cb6c0896ee9f2865d970d8b78c8077e
#
_entry.id   1cb6c0896ee9f2865d970d8b78c8077e
#
_cell.length_a   1.000
_cell.length_b   1.000
_cell.length_c   1.000
_cell.angle_alpha   90.00
_cell.angle_beta   90.00
_cell.angle_gamma   90.00
#
_symmetry.space_group_name_H-M   'P 1'
#
loop_
_entity.id
_entity.type
_entity.pdbx_description
1 polymer ?
#
loop_
_entity_poly.entity_id
_entity_poly.type
_entity_poly.pdbx_seq_one_letter_code
_entity_poly.pdbx_strand_id
1 'polypeptide(L)'
;LQEKLSIMSLAIPESVKVWSQFIHPIIMWVLLVTAIYALYLGLKIRQSRNAEGEAKKELIKGRYNIKHYQVGSVLLAVLTLNAFLAMAVTYVNHGKIFFGSHLIVGLIVVSLIVTSASLSPFMQRGNMWARNLHLAINIGVLGLFGWQAITGVQVVQKIISQL
;
A
#
# COMPACT_ATOMS: atom_id res chain seq x y z
N LEU A 1 -8.56 29.04 -12.06
CA LEU A 1 -8.05 27.96 -11.21
C LEU A 1 -6.55 27.77 -11.40
N GLN A 2 -6.06 27.66 -12.64
CA GLN A 2 -4.63 27.50 -12.97
C GLN A 2 -3.77 28.67 -12.49
N GLU A 3 -4.26 29.90 -12.58
CA GLU A 3 -3.57 31.11 -12.12
C GLU A 3 -3.40 31.09 -10.59
N LYS A 4 -4.43 30.76 -9.82
CA LYS A 4 -4.33 30.59 -8.36
C LYS A 4 -3.36 29.48 -7.94
N LEU A 5 -3.30 28.38 -8.69
CA LEU A 5 -2.37 27.28 -8.44
C LEU A 5 -0.94 27.67 -8.77
N SER A 6 -0.72 28.44 -9.84
CA SER A 6 0.58 29.02 -10.19
C SER A 6 1.11 29.97 -9.10
N ILE A 7 0.23 30.83 -8.57
CA ILE A 7 0.58 31.75 -7.47
C ILE A 7 0.88 30.93 -6.18
N MET A 8 0.13 29.89 -5.90
CA MET A 8 0.33 29.05 -4.72
C MET A 8 1.62 28.22 -4.82
N SER A 9 1.99 27.74 -6.03
CA SER A 9 3.26 27.03 -6.25
C SER A 9 4.48 27.96 -6.14
N LEU A 10 4.35 29.21 -6.53
CA LEU A 10 5.39 30.24 -6.36
C LEU A 10 5.61 30.64 -4.88
N ALA A 11 4.60 30.47 -4.03
CA ALA A 11 4.67 30.79 -2.59
C ALA A 11 5.31 29.67 -1.75
N ILE A 12 5.48 28.44 -2.29
CA ILE A 12 6.07 27.30 -1.56
C ILE A 12 7.61 27.39 -1.70
N PRO A 13 8.36 27.40 -0.57
CA PRO A 13 9.81 27.36 -0.60
C PRO A 13 10.34 26.16 -1.40
N GLU A 14 11.39 26.33 -2.19
CA GLU A 14 11.98 25.26 -3.00
C GLU A 14 12.40 24.05 -2.16
N SER A 15 12.91 24.28 -0.94
CA SER A 15 13.24 23.20 -0.02
C SER A 15 12.02 22.32 0.32
N VAL A 16 10.84 22.91 0.51
CA VAL A 16 9.60 22.16 0.78
C VAL A 16 9.18 21.37 -0.45
N LYS A 17 9.29 21.93 -1.65
CA LYS A 17 8.97 21.22 -2.89
C LYS A 17 9.88 20.01 -3.07
N VAL A 18 11.16 20.16 -2.85
CA VAL A 18 12.15 19.07 -2.96
C VAL A 18 11.86 17.97 -1.94
N TRP A 19 11.80 18.31 -0.65
CA TRP A 19 11.67 17.32 0.41
C TRP A 19 10.31 16.61 0.40
N SER A 20 9.24 17.28 -0.01
CA SER A 20 7.92 16.66 -0.12
C SER A 20 7.87 15.46 -1.08
N GLN A 21 8.73 15.43 -2.10
CA GLN A 21 8.80 14.35 -3.07
C GLN A 21 9.36 13.04 -2.48
N PHE A 22 10.09 13.10 -1.36
CA PHE A 22 10.67 11.93 -0.70
C PHE A 22 9.73 11.29 0.33
N ILE A 23 8.65 11.97 0.75
CA ILE A 23 7.70 11.44 1.75
C ILE A 23 7.05 10.16 1.24
N HIS A 24 6.52 10.19 0.03
CA HIS A 24 5.86 9.02 -0.57
C HIS A 24 6.78 7.78 -0.67
N PRO A 25 7.98 7.82 -1.25
CA PRO A 25 8.84 6.64 -1.34
C PRO A 25 9.27 6.11 0.03
N ILE A 26 9.50 6.96 1.02
CA ILE A 26 9.86 6.51 2.38
C ILE A 26 8.68 5.72 2.98
N ILE A 27 7.46 6.26 2.92
CA ILE A 27 6.26 5.58 3.41
C ILE A 27 6.05 4.25 2.67
N MET A 28 6.28 4.20 1.35
CA MET A 28 6.11 2.98 0.55
C MET A 28 7.05 1.85 0.99
N TRP A 29 8.29 2.12 1.38
CA TRP A 29 9.17 1.10 1.94
C TRP A 29 8.64 0.54 3.27
N VAL A 30 8.15 1.39 4.16
CA VAL A 30 7.52 0.95 5.41
C VAL A 30 6.28 0.09 5.13
N LEU A 31 5.46 0.51 4.16
CA LEU A 31 4.26 -0.24 3.76
C LEU A 31 4.60 -1.59 3.12
N LEU A 32 5.68 -1.69 2.34
CA LEU A 32 6.14 -2.97 1.78
C LEU A 32 6.50 -3.97 2.89
N VAL A 33 7.27 -3.53 3.88
CA VAL A 33 7.60 -4.38 5.05
C VAL A 33 6.33 -4.77 5.80
N THR A 34 5.41 -3.82 5.99
CA THR A 34 4.12 -4.06 6.64
C THR A 34 3.27 -5.06 5.86
N ALA A 35 3.27 -5.02 4.52
CA ALA A 35 2.55 -5.96 3.67
C ALA A 35 3.12 -7.39 3.79
N ILE A 36 4.44 -7.53 3.84
CA ILE A 36 5.11 -8.83 4.10
C ILE A 36 4.70 -9.38 5.48
N TYR A 37 4.67 -8.52 6.50
CA TYR A 37 4.21 -8.91 7.83
C TYR A 37 2.73 -9.31 7.84
N ALA A 38 1.88 -8.60 7.12
CA ALA A 38 0.46 -8.96 6.95
C ALA A 38 0.31 -10.33 6.28
N LEU A 39 1.11 -10.63 5.26
CA LEU A 39 1.15 -11.98 4.65
C LEU A 39 1.54 -13.04 5.67
N TYR A 40 2.59 -12.82 6.45
CA TYR A 40 3.00 -13.74 7.52
C TYR A 40 1.85 -14.02 8.49
N LEU A 41 1.14 -12.99 8.97
CA LEU A 41 -0.01 -13.15 9.84
C LEU A 41 -1.15 -13.95 9.17
N GLY A 42 -1.41 -13.69 7.90
CA GLY A 42 -2.40 -14.42 7.10
C GLY A 42 -2.07 -15.91 6.96
N LEU A 43 -0.79 -16.25 6.76
CA LEU A 43 -0.32 -17.64 6.72
C LEU A 43 -0.49 -18.32 8.08
N LYS A 44 -0.23 -17.63 9.20
CA LYS A 44 -0.47 -18.14 10.56
C LYS A 44 -1.95 -18.42 10.80
N ILE A 45 -2.87 -17.57 10.32
CA ILE A 45 -4.32 -17.82 10.37
C ILE A 45 -4.67 -19.06 9.56
N ARG A 46 -4.09 -19.25 8.37
CA ARG A 46 -4.33 -20.45 7.56
C ARG A 46 -3.82 -21.70 8.27
N GLN A 47 -2.63 -21.65 8.88
CA GLN A 47 -2.09 -22.75 9.68
C GLN A 47 -3.00 -23.11 10.86
N SER A 48 -3.54 -22.12 11.60
CA SER A 48 -4.40 -22.37 12.76
C SER A 48 -5.71 -23.08 12.40
N ARG A 49 -6.18 -22.94 11.15
CA ARG A 49 -7.38 -23.65 10.67
C ARG A 49 -7.14 -25.11 10.39
N ASN A 50 -5.93 -25.46 9.96
CA ASN A 50 -5.55 -26.82 9.59
C ASN A 50 -4.82 -27.58 10.71
N ALA A 51 -4.49 -26.91 11.81
CA ALA A 51 -3.82 -27.49 12.96
C ALA A 51 -4.81 -28.14 13.92
N GLU A 52 -4.35 -29.13 14.67
CA GLU A 52 -5.09 -29.84 15.71
C GLU A 52 -4.29 -29.87 17.01
N GLY A 53 -4.93 -30.30 18.10
CA GLY A 53 -4.31 -30.51 19.42
C GLY A 53 -3.64 -29.25 19.99
N GLU A 54 -2.47 -29.43 20.59
CA GLU A 54 -1.69 -28.35 21.22
C GLU A 54 -1.20 -27.30 20.22
N ALA A 55 -0.83 -27.70 19.00
CA ALA A 55 -0.40 -26.78 17.96
C ALA A 55 -1.50 -25.76 17.61
N LYS A 56 -2.76 -26.19 17.58
CA LYS A 56 -3.91 -25.29 17.38
C LYS A 56 -4.08 -24.32 18.52
N LYS A 57 -3.95 -24.78 19.77
CA LYS A 57 -4.05 -23.93 20.96
C LYS A 57 -2.99 -22.82 20.94
N GLU A 58 -1.75 -23.16 20.64
CA GLU A 58 -0.66 -22.19 20.54
C GLU A 58 -0.91 -21.14 19.44
N LEU A 59 -1.37 -21.55 18.26
CA LEU A 59 -1.70 -20.63 17.17
C LEU A 59 -2.88 -19.70 17.53
N ILE A 60 -3.87 -20.19 18.29
CA ILE A 60 -4.99 -19.37 18.78
C ILE A 60 -4.52 -18.33 19.81
N LYS A 61 -3.63 -18.71 20.74
CA LYS A 61 -3.03 -17.77 21.71
C LYS A 61 -2.32 -16.60 21.03
N GLY A 62 -1.76 -16.80 19.85
CA GLY A 62 -1.06 -15.78 19.06
C GLY A 62 -1.97 -14.66 18.55
N ARG A 63 -3.30 -14.80 18.58
CA ARG A 63 -4.31 -13.83 18.12
C ARG A 63 -4.02 -13.28 16.73
N TYR A 64 -3.51 -14.12 15.81
CA TYR A 64 -3.07 -13.70 14.48
C TYR A 64 -4.17 -13.07 13.63
N ASN A 65 -5.43 -13.50 13.82
CA ASN A 65 -6.60 -12.92 13.15
C ASN A 65 -6.82 -11.45 13.52
N ILE A 66 -6.71 -11.10 14.80
CA ILE A 66 -6.86 -9.72 15.28
C ILE A 66 -5.71 -8.86 14.76
N LYS A 67 -4.47 -9.33 14.89
CA LYS A 67 -3.28 -8.63 14.41
C LYS A 67 -3.34 -8.40 12.90
N HIS A 68 -3.72 -9.43 12.12
CA HIS A 68 -3.88 -9.31 10.67
C HIS A 68 -4.92 -8.27 10.29
N TYR A 69 -6.07 -8.27 10.96
CA TYR A 69 -7.11 -7.28 10.73
C TYR A 69 -6.63 -5.86 11.02
N GLN A 70 -5.98 -5.63 12.16
CA GLN A 70 -5.44 -4.32 12.55
C GLN A 70 -4.37 -3.84 11.56
N VAL A 71 -3.37 -4.67 11.27
CA VAL A 71 -2.30 -4.34 10.32
C VAL A 71 -2.86 -4.10 8.92
N GLY A 72 -3.79 -4.94 8.46
CA GLY A 72 -4.42 -4.79 7.15
C GLY A 72 -5.26 -3.51 7.02
N SER A 73 -5.98 -3.13 8.08
CA SER A 73 -6.76 -1.88 8.10
C SER A 73 -5.85 -0.64 8.05
N VAL A 74 -4.76 -0.64 8.83
CA VAL A 74 -3.77 0.45 8.80
C VAL A 74 -3.09 0.51 7.42
N LEU A 75 -2.68 -0.64 6.88
CA LEU A 75 -2.05 -0.72 5.57
C LEU A 75 -2.97 -0.17 4.47
N LEU A 76 -4.26 -0.56 4.46
CA LEU A 76 -5.25 -0.04 3.51
C LEU A 76 -5.37 1.47 3.61
N ALA A 77 -5.55 2.01 4.81
CA ALA A 77 -5.74 3.44 5.04
C ALA A 77 -4.49 4.24 4.63
N VAL A 78 -3.32 3.85 5.13
CA VAL A 78 -2.06 4.60 4.87
C VAL A 78 -1.66 4.50 3.41
N LEU A 79 -1.80 3.33 2.77
CA LEU A 79 -1.47 3.16 1.35
C LEU A 79 -2.36 4.03 0.46
N THR A 80 -3.68 4.03 0.73
CA THR A 80 -4.63 4.84 -0.03
C THR A 80 -4.34 6.34 0.15
N LEU A 81 -4.18 6.80 1.40
CA LEU A 81 -3.85 8.20 1.69
C LEU A 81 -2.51 8.62 1.07
N ASN A 82 -1.49 7.77 1.16
CA ASN A 82 -0.18 8.04 0.59
C ASN A 82 -0.20 8.13 -0.94
N ALA A 83 -1.05 7.34 -1.62
CA ALA A 83 -1.24 7.45 -3.06
C ALA A 83 -1.85 8.81 -3.46
N PHE A 84 -2.88 9.27 -2.76
CA PHE A 84 -3.46 10.60 -2.98
C PHE A 84 -2.47 11.72 -2.64
N LEU A 85 -1.72 11.59 -1.56
CA LEU A 85 -0.69 12.56 -1.17
C LEU A 85 0.38 12.69 -2.27
N ALA A 86 0.86 11.56 -2.81
CA ALA A 86 1.85 11.57 -3.89
C ALA A 86 1.33 12.28 -5.15
N MET A 87 0.08 12.04 -5.53
CA MET A 87 -0.56 12.74 -6.65
C MET A 87 -0.69 14.24 -6.37
N ALA A 88 -1.10 14.61 -5.16
CA ALA A 88 -1.23 16.01 -4.75
C ALA A 88 0.14 16.72 -4.78
N VAL A 89 1.19 16.12 -4.21
CA VAL A 89 2.56 16.66 -4.23
C VAL A 89 3.06 16.82 -5.67
N THR A 90 2.85 15.82 -6.53
CA THR A 90 3.23 15.88 -7.94
C THR A 90 2.51 17.04 -8.65
N TYR A 91 1.20 17.18 -8.41
CA TYR A 91 0.41 18.23 -9.02
C TYR A 91 0.84 19.63 -8.57
N VAL A 92 1.08 19.81 -7.27
CA VAL A 92 1.54 21.08 -6.70
C VAL A 92 2.93 21.47 -7.23
N ASN A 93 3.84 20.50 -7.36
CA ASN A 93 5.21 20.78 -7.80
C ASN A 93 5.34 20.99 -9.31
N HIS A 94 4.49 20.32 -10.11
CA HIS A 94 4.66 20.30 -11.57
C HIS A 94 3.45 20.86 -12.35
N GLY A 95 2.36 21.23 -11.67
CA GLY A 95 1.12 21.71 -12.29
C GLY A 95 0.33 20.64 -13.08
N LYS A 96 0.82 19.40 -13.12
CA LYS A 96 0.20 18.27 -13.83
C LYS A 96 0.52 16.94 -13.18
N ILE A 97 -0.31 15.94 -13.45
CA ILE A 97 -0.07 14.54 -13.06
C ILE A 97 0.55 13.82 -14.26
N PHE A 98 1.63 13.09 -14.04
CA PHE A 98 2.29 12.30 -15.08
C PHE A 98 1.71 10.89 -15.12
N PHE A 99 1.00 10.56 -16.20
CA PHE A 99 0.43 9.21 -16.41
C PHE A 99 1.50 8.27 -16.95
N GLY A 100 2.41 7.85 -16.06
CA GLY A 100 3.41 6.82 -16.34
C GLY A 100 3.01 5.47 -15.75
N SER A 101 3.79 4.43 -16.10
CA SER A 101 3.57 3.05 -15.60
C SER A 101 3.54 2.97 -14.08
N HIS A 102 4.37 3.74 -13.37
CA HIS A 102 4.40 3.80 -11.92
C HIS A 102 3.04 4.24 -11.34
N LEU A 103 2.45 5.32 -11.84
CA LEU A 103 1.14 5.80 -11.37
C LEU A 103 0.03 4.79 -11.68
N ILE A 104 -0.02 4.27 -12.93
CA ILE A 104 -1.07 3.34 -13.36
C ILE A 104 -1.05 2.08 -12.50
N VAL A 105 0.11 1.46 -12.31
CA VAL A 105 0.24 0.25 -11.49
C VAL A 105 0.00 0.57 -10.01
N GLY A 106 0.40 1.75 -9.52
CA GLY A 106 0.07 2.20 -8.16
C GLY A 106 -1.44 2.27 -7.92
N LEU A 107 -2.20 2.82 -8.86
CA LEU A 107 -3.68 2.86 -8.79
C LEU A 107 -4.29 1.46 -8.86
N ILE A 108 -3.72 0.55 -9.67
CA ILE A 108 -4.14 -0.87 -9.72
C ILE A 108 -3.90 -1.52 -8.35
N VAL A 109 -2.74 -1.32 -7.72
CA VAL A 109 -2.44 -1.85 -6.38
C VAL A 109 -3.45 -1.35 -5.35
N VAL A 110 -3.76 -0.05 -5.32
CA VAL A 110 -4.78 0.51 -4.42
C VAL A 110 -6.14 -0.15 -4.66
N SER A 111 -6.56 -0.27 -5.93
CA SER A 111 -7.84 -0.87 -6.29
C SER A 111 -7.93 -2.34 -5.86
N LEU A 112 -6.86 -3.10 -6.04
CA LEU A 112 -6.79 -4.52 -5.64
C LEU A 112 -6.84 -4.67 -4.12
N ILE A 113 -6.15 -3.80 -3.35
CA ILE A 113 -6.19 -3.83 -1.88
C ILE A 113 -7.58 -3.48 -1.35
N VAL A 114 -8.25 -2.47 -1.92
CA VAL A 114 -9.64 -2.12 -1.58
C VAL A 114 -10.56 -3.31 -1.87
N THR A 115 -10.45 -3.93 -3.05
CA THR A 115 -11.21 -5.11 -3.42
C THR A 115 -10.95 -6.26 -2.45
N SER A 116 -9.70 -6.52 -2.12
CA SER A 116 -9.31 -7.56 -1.17
C SER A 116 -9.89 -7.32 0.23
N ALA A 117 -9.89 -6.07 0.71
CA ALA A 117 -10.48 -5.70 1.99
C ALA A 117 -12.01 -5.87 2.00
N SER A 118 -12.68 -5.58 0.88
CA SER A 118 -14.15 -5.74 0.75
C SER A 118 -14.62 -7.20 0.85
N LEU A 119 -13.73 -8.17 0.67
CA LEU A 119 -14.02 -9.59 0.86
C LEU A 119 -14.12 -9.99 2.34
N SER A 120 -13.67 -9.13 3.28
CA SER A 120 -13.61 -9.44 4.72
C SER A 120 -14.95 -9.92 5.31
N PRO A 121 -16.11 -9.28 5.06
CA PRO A 121 -17.39 -9.75 5.59
C PRO A 121 -17.77 -11.16 5.11
N PHE A 122 -17.45 -11.50 3.86
CA PHE A 122 -17.72 -12.83 3.30
C PHE A 122 -16.80 -13.89 3.93
N MET A 123 -15.53 -13.54 4.14
CA MET A 123 -14.56 -14.43 4.80
C MET A 123 -14.96 -14.73 6.26
N GLN A 124 -15.48 -13.73 6.98
CA GLN A 124 -15.98 -13.90 8.36
C GLN A 124 -17.18 -14.87 8.43
N ARG A 125 -18.02 -14.86 7.40
CA ARG A 125 -19.14 -15.81 7.23
C ARG A 125 -18.72 -17.21 6.78
N GLY A 126 -17.42 -17.49 6.69
CA GLY A 126 -16.89 -18.80 6.32
C GLY A 126 -16.77 -19.07 4.82
N ASN A 127 -17.02 -18.09 3.94
CA ASN A 127 -16.97 -18.29 2.49
C ASN A 127 -15.53 -18.62 2.03
N MET A 128 -15.34 -19.83 1.51
CA MET A 128 -14.02 -20.32 1.05
C MET A 128 -13.56 -19.65 -0.22
N TRP A 129 -14.50 -19.31 -1.13
CA TRP A 129 -14.16 -18.59 -2.37
C TRP A 129 -13.57 -17.21 -2.05
N ALA A 130 -14.23 -16.44 -1.15
CA ALA A 130 -13.73 -15.14 -0.74
C ALA A 130 -12.32 -15.21 -0.10
N ARG A 131 -12.05 -16.27 0.68
CA ARG A 131 -10.72 -16.51 1.27
C ARG A 131 -9.65 -16.79 0.22
N ASN A 132 -9.96 -17.64 -0.75
CA ASN A 132 -9.02 -17.98 -1.82
C ASN A 132 -8.76 -16.77 -2.72
N LEU A 133 -9.81 -16.02 -3.07
CA LEU A 133 -9.67 -14.79 -3.86
C LEU A 133 -8.87 -13.73 -3.12
N HIS A 134 -9.14 -13.51 -1.81
CA HIS A 134 -8.36 -12.61 -0.97
C HIS A 134 -6.87 -12.98 -0.99
N LEU A 135 -6.54 -14.27 -0.83
CA LEU A 135 -5.16 -14.74 -0.88
C LEU A 135 -4.52 -14.50 -2.25
N ALA A 136 -5.21 -14.86 -3.34
CA ALA A 136 -4.71 -14.69 -4.70
C ALA A 136 -4.44 -13.21 -5.03
N ILE A 137 -5.39 -12.32 -4.70
CA ILE A 137 -5.23 -10.87 -4.89
C ILE A 137 -4.00 -10.38 -4.12
N ASN A 138 -3.84 -10.75 -2.85
CA ASN A 138 -2.72 -10.23 -2.03
C ASN A 138 -1.36 -10.76 -2.46
N ILE A 139 -1.26 -11.98 -3.00
CA ILE A 139 -0.02 -12.47 -3.64
C ILE A 139 0.30 -11.62 -4.87
N GLY A 140 -0.68 -11.36 -5.73
CA GLY A 140 -0.52 -10.49 -6.89
C GLY A 140 -0.13 -9.06 -6.50
N VAL A 141 -0.80 -8.50 -5.50
CA VAL A 141 -0.47 -7.16 -4.94
C VAL A 141 0.96 -7.11 -4.45
N LEU A 142 1.43 -8.12 -3.73
CA LEU A 142 2.81 -8.13 -3.23
C LEU A 142 3.83 -8.16 -4.37
N GLY A 143 3.57 -8.92 -5.44
CA GLY A 143 4.39 -8.91 -6.64
C GLY A 143 4.43 -7.55 -7.34
N LEU A 144 3.25 -6.93 -7.53
CA LEU A 144 3.14 -5.58 -8.09
C LEU A 144 3.80 -4.53 -7.20
N PHE A 145 3.71 -4.69 -5.88
CA PHE A 145 4.35 -3.78 -4.92
C PHE A 145 5.88 -3.88 -4.99
N GLY A 146 6.44 -5.08 -5.15
CA GLY A 146 7.87 -5.27 -5.41
C GLY A 146 8.31 -4.57 -6.70
N TRP A 147 7.53 -4.70 -7.78
CA TRP A 147 7.78 -3.97 -9.03
C TRP A 147 7.68 -2.45 -8.85
N GLN A 148 6.71 -1.96 -8.08
CA GLN A 148 6.58 -0.55 -7.70
C GLN A 148 7.79 -0.03 -6.92
N ALA A 149 8.40 -0.85 -6.07
CA ALA A 149 9.62 -0.48 -5.36
C ALA A 149 10.78 -0.21 -6.33
N ILE A 150 10.95 -1.07 -7.35
CA ILE A 150 11.98 -0.90 -8.39
C ILE A 150 11.74 0.38 -9.18
N THR A 151 10.53 0.57 -9.72
CA THR A 151 10.19 1.76 -10.51
C THR A 151 10.20 3.04 -9.66
N GLY A 152 9.85 2.94 -8.38
CA GLY A 152 9.92 4.05 -7.42
C GLY A 152 11.35 4.52 -7.18
N VAL A 153 12.31 3.60 -7.06
CA VAL A 153 13.74 3.95 -6.97
C VAL A 153 14.21 4.70 -8.22
N GLN A 154 13.78 4.26 -9.42
CA GLN A 154 14.11 4.95 -10.67
C GLN A 154 13.56 6.39 -10.70
N VAL A 155 12.35 6.60 -10.20
CA VAL A 155 11.75 7.95 -10.07
C VAL A 155 12.56 8.81 -9.09
N VAL A 156 12.95 8.26 -7.93
CA VAL A 156 13.78 8.98 -6.93
C VAL A 156 15.15 9.34 -7.52
N GLN A 157 15.81 8.41 -8.23
CA GLN A 157 17.10 8.69 -8.89
C GLN A 157 16.97 9.83 -9.91
N LYS A 158 15.86 9.86 -10.66
CA LYS A 158 15.60 10.95 -11.60
C LYS A 158 15.41 12.29 -10.90
N ILE A 159 14.73 12.32 -9.75
CA ILE A 159 14.58 13.54 -8.95
C ILE A 159 15.94 14.03 -8.47
N ILE A 160 16.75 13.13 -7.89
CA ILE A 160 18.10 13.48 -7.38
C ILE A 160 19.01 14.02 -8.49
N SER A 161 18.93 13.47 -9.70
CA SER A 161 19.75 13.93 -10.82
C SER A 161 19.37 15.32 -11.37
N GLN A 162 18.27 15.88 -10.90
CA GLN A 162 17.77 17.22 -11.30
C GLN A 162 17.97 18.27 -10.20
N LEU A 163 18.50 17.89 -9.01
CA LEU A 163 18.87 18.79 -7.91
C LEU A 163 20.28 19.34 -8.09
#